data_85df5773cd46ad9f52f5c5960fd0ee75
#
_entry.id   85df5773cd46ad9f52f5c5960fd0ee75
#
_cell.length_a   1.000
_cell.length_b   1.000
_cell.length_c   1.000
_cell.angle_alpha   90.00
_cell.angle_beta   90.00
_cell.angle_gamma   90.00
#
_symmetry.space_group_name_H-M   'P 1'
#
loop_
_entity.id
_entity.type
_entity.pdbx_description
1 polymer ?
#
loop_
_entity_poly.entity_id
_entity_poly.type
_entity_poly.pdbx_seq_one_letter_code
_entity_poly.pdbx_strand_id
1 'polypeptide(L)'
;MSYVIAFYIHHHGSGHFMRSLAIATALKHDKMVFLGSDLNRYKDIVPENIQVLDLPMDTPLSTDNKFTEGSQVDCFHYAPLQVKGVTERAAMITNLFLENSPMLLIVDVSVEVAMLARLAAVPTVVIRQHGKRNDLPHKLAYQSAELLIAPFDKELETSEDVEVLRKTFYSGGFSRYSKNQIQINPFNDQIAILIGKGGSSITLEVIIYIAQQCPDQYFHVLGEIKIAQKEHPLNITFHGQTNNVEEILSRCALVIGNLGHNTVMEVATINRSFIGIPENRPFDEQLDKAQAIAHINGFEMVLPENIFKTDWKRLVQNLLVIVPSMDSLITPHAIGDIATEVKRLAERLF
;
A
#
# COMPACT_ATOMS: atom_id res chain seq x y z
N MET A 1 25.40 9.35 19.08
CA MET A 1 25.45 7.90 19.36
C MET A 1 24.99 7.13 18.12
N SER A 2 25.49 5.88 17.90
CA SER A 2 25.01 5.06 16.79
C SER A 2 23.70 4.38 17.20
N TYR A 3 22.63 4.58 16.47
CA TYR A 3 21.33 3.93 16.66
C TYR A 3 20.95 3.08 15.43
N VAL A 4 19.98 2.20 15.59
CA VAL A 4 19.45 1.37 14.52
C VAL A 4 18.07 1.88 14.11
N ILE A 5 17.79 1.90 12.80
CA ILE A 5 16.44 2.11 12.26
C ILE A 5 15.90 0.78 11.75
N ALA A 6 14.82 0.31 12.34
CA ALA A 6 14.17 -0.91 11.92
C ALA A 6 12.81 -0.63 11.29
N PHE A 7 12.40 -1.47 10.33
CA PHE A 7 11.11 -1.39 9.65
C PHE A 7 10.36 -2.70 9.83
N TYR A 8 9.23 -2.65 10.53
CA TYR A 8 8.30 -3.76 10.51
C TYR A 8 7.42 -3.68 9.27
N ILE A 9 7.47 -4.73 8.46
CA ILE A 9 6.83 -4.79 7.14
C ILE A 9 5.78 -5.89 7.14
N HIS A 10 4.53 -5.51 6.90
CA HIS A 10 3.43 -6.48 6.84
C HIS A 10 3.54 -7.33 5.58
N HIS A 11 3.22 -8.63 5.68
CA HIS A 11 3.42 -9.61 4.60
C HIS A 11 2.37 -9.54 3.47
N HIS A 12 1.23 -8.85 3.67
CA HIS A 12 0.18 -8.77 2.66
C HIS A 12 0.60 -7.92 1.45
N GLY A 13 0.78 -8.59 0.31
CA GLY A 13 1.16 -7.94 -0.94
C GLY A 13 2.60 -7.42 -0.96
N SER A 14 2.91 -6.61 -1.98
CA SER A 14 4.24 -6.00 -2.13
C SER A 14 4.28 -4.52 -1.73
N GLY A 15 3.13 -3.92 -1.47
CA GLY A 15 3.00 -2.48 -1.26
C GLY A 15 3.74 -1.97 -0.03
N HIS A 16 3.60 -2.68 1.09
CA HIS A 16 4.28 -2.36 2.35
C HIS A 16 5.80 -2.44 2.20
N PHE A 17 6.27 -3.51 1.56
CA PHE A 17 7.70 -3.69 1.30
C PHE A 17 8.27 -2.57 0.41
N MET A 18 7.63 -2.27 -0.72
CA MET A 18 8.12 -1.24 -1.66
C MET A 18 8.13 0.15 -1.03
N ARG A 19 7.15 0.48 -0.21
CA ARG A 19 7.11 1.74 0.56
C ARG A 19 8.25 1.81 1.57
N SER A 20 8.44 0.78 2.36
CA SER A 20 9.53 0.69 3.34
C SER A 20 10.89 0.77 2.68
N LEU A 21 11.09 0.09 1.54
CA LEU A 21 12.32 0.14 0.77
C LEU A 21 12.62 1.55 0.25
N ALA A 22 11.61 2.26 -0.27
CA ALA A 22 11.77 3.63 -0.75
C ALA A 22 12.21 4.58 0.38
N ILE A 23 11.57 4.49 1.55
CA ILE A 23 11.92 5.30 2.72
C ILE A 23 13.31 4.95 3.23
N ALA A 24 13.65 3.65 3.37
CA ALA A 24 14.96 3.20 3.84
C ALA A 24 16.09 3.66 2.90
N THR A 25 15.88 3.57 1.58
CA THR A 25 16.84 4.05 0.58
C THR A 25 17.09 5.56 0.71
N ALA A 26 16.05 6.35 0.98
CA ALA A 26 16.18 7.80 1.17
C ALA A 26 16.83 8.17 2.51
N LEU A 27 16.63 7.36 3.55
CA LEU A 27 17.26 7.55 4.86
C LEU A 27 18.79 7.47 4.79
N LYS A 28 19.35 6.60 3.94
CA LYS A 28 20.81 6.40 3.82
C LYS A 28 21.48 6.22 5.17
N HIS A 29 20.87 5.42 6.05
CA HIS A 29 21.38 5.16 7.38
C HIS A 29 22.21 3.87 7.37
N ASP A 30 23.33 3.84 8.13
CA ASP A 30 24.30 2.75 8.06
C ASP A 30 23.78 1.43 8.66
N LYS A 31 22.92 1.53 9.67
CA LYS A 31 22.38 0.37 10.38
C LYS A 31 20.87 0.31 10.25
N MET A 32 20.41 -0.47 9.30
CA MET A 32 18.97 -0.67 9.07
C MET A 32 18.60 -2.15 9.12
N VAL A 33 17.38 -2.44 9.60
CA VAL A 33 16.83 -3.79 9.69
C VAL A 33 15.41 -3.80 9.12
N PHE A 34 15.14 -4.73 8.20
CA PHE A 34 13.78 -5.08 7.79
C PHE A 34 13.34 -6.32 8.56
N LEU A 35 12.15 -6.26 9.20
CA LEU A 35 11.57 -7.40 9.89
C LEU A 35 10.12 -7.59 9.46
N GLY A 36 9.74 -8.84 9.21
CA GLY A 36 8.41 -9.21 8.72
C GLY A 36 8.42 -10.64 8.22
N SER A 37 7.25 -11.19 7.90
CA SER A 37 7.17 -12.55 7.36
C SER A 37 7.31 -12.55 5.83
N ASP A 38 7.90 -13.63 5.28
CA ASP A 38 8.07 -13.84 3.84
C ASP A 38 8.89 -12.74 3.14
N LEU A 39 9.83 -12.12 3.86
CA LEU A 39 10.72 -11.10 3.31
C LEU A 39 11.81 -11.68 2.39
N ASN A 40 12.14 -12.95 2.55
CA ASN A 40 13.14 -13.62 1.72
C ASN A 40 12.82 -13.61 0.21
N ARG A 41 11.54 -13.45 -0.16
CA ARG A 41 11.12 -13.27 -1.57
C ARG A 41 11.65 -11.98 -2.21
N TYR A 42 12.13 -11.03 -1.42
CA TYR A 42 12.64 -9.74 -1.88
C TYR A 42 14.16 -9.60 -1.74
N LYS A 43 14.88 -10.67 -1.35
CA LYS A 43 16.31 -10.63 -1.05
C LYS A 43 17.16 -9.99 -2.16
N ASP A 44 16.79 -10.21 -3.44
CA ASP A 44 17.55 -9.74 -4.59
C ASP A 44 17.42 -8.22 -4.84
N ILE A 45 16.47 -7.54 -4.17
CA ILE A 45 16.25 -6.10 -4.31
C ILE A 45 16.46 -5.33 -3.00
N VAL A 46 16.75 -6.03 -1.90
CA VAL A 46 17.14 -5.38 -0.63
C VAL A 46 18.61 -4.94 -0.73
N PRO A 47 18.93 -3.67 -0.45
CA PRO A 47 20.31 -3.20 -0.39
C PRO A 47 21.14 -3.97 0.66
N GLU A 48 22.44 -4.22 0.35
CA GLU A 48 23.34 -5.01 1.20
C GLU A 48 23.54 -4.45 2.62
N ASN A 49 23.36 -3.15 2.81
CA ASN A 49 23.44 -2.49 4.11
C ASN A 49 22.18 -2.64 4.98
N ILE A 50 21.16 -3.35 4.50
CA ILE A 50 19.92 -3.60 5.25
C ILE A 50 19.87 -5.07 5.66
N GLN A 51 19.92 -5.31 6.97
CA GLN A 51 19.73 -6.65 7.51
C GLN A 51 18.26 -7.07 7.35
N VAL A 52 18.02 -8.33 7.00
CA VAL A 52 16.66 -8.90 6.92
C VAL A 52 16.46 -9.91 8.05
N LEU A 53 15.41 -9.72 8.85
CA LEU A 53 14.91 -10.67 9.82
C LEU A 53 13.57 -11.22 9.34
N ASP A 54 13.59 -12.40 8.74
CA ASP A 54 12.39 -13.08 8.28
C ASP A 54 11.68 -13.75 9.46
N LEU A 55 10.46 -13.30 9.75
CA LEU A 55 9.68 -13.76 10.91
C LEU A 55 8.76 -14.92 10.54
N PRO A 56 8.50 -15.85 11.47
CA PRO A 56 7.45 -16.84 11.28
C PRO A 56 6.11 -16.19 10.93
N MET A 57 5.24 -16.89 10.20
CA MET A 57 3.86 -16.44 9.98
C MET A 57 3.08 -16.42 11.31
N ASP A 58 2.14 -15.50 11.41
CA ASP A 58 1.25 -15.35 12.56
C ASP A 58 -0.04 -16.16 12.43
N THR A 59 -0.23 -16.82 11.28
CA THR A 59 -1.37 -17.68 11.01
C THR A 59 -1.20 -19.05 11.68
N PRO A 60 -2.30 -19.67 12.18
CA PRO A 60 -2.25 -21.00 12.77
C PRO A 60 -1.74 -22.05 11.79
N LEU A 61 -0.90 -22.93 12.30
CA LEU A 61 -0.45 -24.13 11.57
C LEU A 61 -1.29 -25.35 12.00
N SER A 62 -1.30 -26.38 11.16
CA SER A 62 -1.97 -27.65 11.48
C SER A 62 -1.43 -28.33 12.76
N THR A 63 -0.25 -27.92 13.21
CA THR A 63 0.39 -28.39 14.45
C THR A 63 -0.04 -27.60 15.68
N ASP A 64 -0.77 -26.49 15.53
CA ASP A 64 -1.26 -25.67 16.64
C ASP A 64 -2.55 -26.27 17.22
N ASN A 65 -2.43 -27.46 17.82
CA ASN A 65 -3.55 -28.32 18.25
C ASN A 65 -4.51 -27.70 19.28
N LYS A 66 -4.17 -26.56 19.86
CA LYS A 66 -4.97 -25.87 20.89
C LYS A 66 -5.45 -24.50 20.45
N PHE A 67 -5.25 -24.16 19.17
CA PHE A 67 -5.76 -22.92 18.62
C PHE A 67 -7.28 -22.87 18.75
N THR A 68 -7.79 -21.80 19.33
CA THR A 68 -9.23 -21.54 19.43
C THR A 68 -9.55 -20.28 18.65
N GLU A 69 -10.24 -20.44 17.54
CA GLU A 69 -10.80 -19.33 16.79
C GLU A 69 -11.83 -18.64 17.69
N GLY A 70 -11.64 -17.35 18.01
CA GLY A 70 -12.67 -16.58 18.71
C GLY A 70 -12.28 -15.95 20.06
N SER A 71 -11.05 -16.07 20.51
CA SER A 71 -10.58 -15.27 21.64
C SER A 71 -10.12 -13.87 21.19
N GLN A 72 -10.95 -13.20 20.36
CA GLN A 72 -10.68 -11.81 19.99
C GLN A 72 -10.85 -10.92 21.21
N VAL A 73 -9.89 -10.02 21.38
CA VAL A 73 -9.94 -8.97 22.40
C VAL A 73 -10.01 -7.62 21.69
N ASP A 74 -10.80 -6.70 22.23
CA ASP A 74 -11.06 -5.41 21.58
C ASP A 74 -9.82 -4.52 21.41
N CYS A 75 -8.74 -4.81 22.16
CA CYS A 75 -7.51 -4.01 22.14
C CYS A 75 -6.49 -4.43 21.06
N PHE A 76 -6.75 -5.49 20.30
CA PHE A 76 -5.91 -5.97 19.19
C PHE A 76 -6.76 -6.38 18.00
N HIS A 77 -6.22 -6.23 16.79
CA HIS A 77 -6.88 -6.73 15.58
C HIS A 77 -6.64 -8.22 15.39
N TYR A 78 -5.42 -8.69 15.72
CA TYR A 78 -5.06 -10.07 15.56
C TYR A 78 -4.01 -10.49 16.61
N ALA A 79 -4.47 -11.14 17.67
CA ALA A 79 -3.62 -11.66 18.74
C ALA A 79 -4.12 -13.05 19.20
N PRO A 80 -4.10 -14.07 18.32
CA PRO A 80 -4.62 -15.39 18.65
C PRO A 80 -3.78 -16.06 19.72
N LEU A 81 -4.45 -16.80 20.60
CA LEU A 81 -3.79 -17.58 21.63
C LEU A 81 -3.30 -18.92 21.08
N GLN A 82 -2.17 -19.42 21.62
CA GLN A 82 -1.62 -20.73 21.33
C GLN A 82 -1.21 -20.97 19.87
N VAL A 83 -0.91 -19.91 19.13
CA VAL A 83 -0.29 -19.97 17.81
C VAL A 83 1.22 -19.85 17.98
N LYS A 84 1.94 -20.93 17.67
CA LYS A 84 3.40 -21.02 17.85
C LYS A 84 4.15 -19.90 17.13
N GLY A 85 3.77 -19.62 15.87
CA GLY A 85 4.37 -18.55 15.08
C GLY A 85 4.26 -17.17 15.73
N VAL A 86 3.15 -16.86 16.41
CA VAL A 86 2.96 -15.60 17.15
C VAL A 86 3.94 -15.50 18.32
N THR A 87 4.12 -16.59 19.08
CA THR A 87 5.08 -16.62 20.20
C THR A 87 6.52 -16.49 19.71
N GLU A 88 6.90 -17.22 18.66
CA GLU A 88 8.24 -17.19 18.09
C GLU A 88 8.59 -15.81 17.55
N ARG A 89 7.68 -15.18 16.77
CA ARG A 89 7.93 -13.84 16.23
C ARG A 89 8.02 -12.78 17.34
N ALA A 90 7.21 -12.86 18.39
CA ALA A 90 7.31 -11.94 19.52
C ALA A 90 8.69 -12.06 20.21
N ALA A 91 9.18 -13.27 20.42
CA ALA A 91 10.52 -13.52 20.97
C ALA A 91 11.64 -12.99 20.05
N MET A 92 11.56 -13.24 18.74
CA MET A 92 12.55 -12.75 17.77
C MET A 92 12.58 -11.22 17.71
N ILE A 93 11.41 -10.56 17.72
CA ILE A 93 11.30 -9.10 17.70
C ILE A 93 11.90 -8.51 18.99
N THR A 94 11.57 -9.04 20.16
CA THR A 94 12.10 -8.53 21.44
C THR A 94 13.59 -8.79 21.61
N ASN A 95 14.12 -9.91 21.11
CA ASN A 95 15.56 -10.16 21.06
C ASN A 95 16.28 -9.16 20.14
N LEU A 96 15.71 -8.88 18.96
CA LEU A 96 16.25 -7.83 18.08
C LEU A 96 16.33 -6.48 18.79
N PHE A 97 15.31 -6.11 19.56
CA PHE A 97 15.32 -4.87 20.35
C PHE A 97 16.42 -4.83 21.39
N LEU A 98 16.61 -5.95 22.11
CA LEU A 98 17.65 -6.07 23.13
C LEU A 98 19.06 -5.96 22.56
N GLU A 99 19.31 -6.63 21.43
CA GLU A 99 20.63 -6.69 20.78
C GLU A 99 21.02 -5.40 20.07
N ASN A 100 20.06 -4.57 19.67
CA ASN A 100 20.25 -3.40 18.80
C ASN A 100 19.81 -2.08 19.45
N SER A 101 19.84 -1.97 20.76
CA SER A 101 19.52 -0.71 21.46
C SER A 101 20.69 0.29 21.36
N PRO A 102 20.43 1.60 21.13
CA PRO A 102 19.13 2.22 20.91
C PRO A 102 18.59 2.02 19.50
N MET A 103 17.26 1.88 19.37
CA MET A 103 16.57 1.61 18.11
C MET A 103 15.32 2.47 17.95
N LEU A 104 15.06 2.94 16.72
CA LEU A 104 13.77 3.50 16.29
C LEU A 104 13.08 2.49 15.37
N LEU A 105 11.84 2.11 15.71
CA LEU A 105 11.07 1.18 14.88
C LEU A 105 10.01 1.92 14.05
N ILE A 106 10.07 1.78 12.74
CA ILE A 106 9.04 2.23 11.81
C ILE A 106 8.09 1.06 11.56
N VAL A 107 6.82 1.23 11.93
CA VAL A 107 5.80 0.19 11.81
C VAL A 107 4.87 0.52 10.65
N ASP A 108 4.85 -0.35 9.64
CA ASP A 108 3.89 -0.26 8.56
C ASP A 108 2.72 -1.21 8.83
N VAL A 109 1.68 -0.65 9.44
CA VAL A 109 0.33 -1.18 9.72
C VAL A 109 0.17 -2.29 10.76
N SER A 110 1.02 -2.54 11.71
CA SER A 110 0.67 -3.46 12.80
C SER A 110 0.52 -2.74 14.13
N VAL A 111 -0.69 -2.73 14.65
CA VAL A 111 -0.97 -2.18 16.00
C VAL A 111 -0.32 -3.04 17.08
N GLU A 112 -0.31 -4.37 16.91
CA GLU A 112 0.27 -5.33 17.84
C GLU A 112 1.78 -5.11 17.99
N VAL A 113 2.49 -4.93 16.87
CA VAL A 113 3.94 -4.69 16.88
C VAL A 113 4.26 -3.31 17.42
N ALA A 114 3.45 -2.29 17.14
CA ALA A 114 3.62 -0.96 17.73
C ALA A 114 3.47 -1.01 19.27
N MET A 115 2.50 -1.76 19.77
CA MET A 115 2.29 -1.96 21.20
C MET A 115 3.40 -2.80 21.85
N LEU A 116 3.85 -3.87 21.18
CA LEU A 116 4.98 -4.69 21.66
C LEU A 116 6.27 -3.85 21.79
N ALA A 117 6.56 -3.02 20.78
CA ALA A 117 7.70 -2.12 20.81
C ALA A 117 7.62 -1.13 21.98
N ARG A 118 6.45 -0.52 22.21
CA ARG A 118 6.22 0.39 23.34
C ARG A 118 6.43 -0.28 24.70
N LEU A 119 5.92 -1.52 24.85
CA LEU A 119 6.12 -2.32 26.08
C LEU A 119 7.58 -2.73 26.27
N ALA A 120 8.35 -2.85 25.17
CA ALA A 120 9.79 -3.14 25.18
C ALA A 120 10.66 -1.87 25.24
N ALA A 121 10.08 -0.70 25.55
CA ALA A 121 10.77 0.59 25.63
C ALA A 121 11.43 1.06 24.31
N VAL A 122 10.92 0.63 23.14
CA VAL A 122 11.39 1.04 21.83
C VAL A 122 10.45 2.08 21.26
N PRO A 123 10.93 3.30 20.91
CA PRO A 123 10.13 4.33 20.28
C PRO A 123 9.71 3.92 18.86
N THR A 124 8.48 4.30 18.48
CA THR A 124 7.91 3.93 17.19
C THR A 124 7.53 5.13 16.35
N VAL A 125 7.65 4.95 15.03
CA VAL A 125 7.00 5.74 13.99
C VAL A 125 5.96 4.84 13.33
N VAL A 126 4.70 5.27 13.24
CA VAL A 126 3.66 4.46 12.61
C VAL A 126 3.22 5.08 11.30
N ILE A 127 3.24 4.29 10.22
CA ILE A 127 2.73 4.71 8.91
C ILE A 127 1.21 4.60 8.91
N ARG A 128 0.54 5.69 8.62
CA ARG A 128 -0.91 5.77 8.51
C ARG A 128 -1.38 5.39 7.11
N GLN A 129 -2.61 4.94 7.04
CA GLN A 129 -3.35 4.69 5.80
C GLN A 129 -4.72 5.32 5.90
N HIS A 130 -5.39 5.51 4.76
CA HIS A 130 -6.82 5.85 4.72
C HIS A 130 -7.67 4.77 5.40
N GLY A 131 -8.93 5.09 5.65
CA GLY A 131 -9.90 4.19 6.23
C GLY A 131 -10.30 4.55 7.65
N LYS A 132 -11.37 3.93 8.11
CA LYS A 132 -11.99 4.17 9.43
C LYS A 132 -11.15 3.56 10.55
N ARG A 133 -10.10 4.27 10.98
CA ARG A 133 -9.12 3.79 11.96
C ARG A 133 -9.30 4.46 13.33
N ASN A 134 -10.55 4.46 13.81
CA ASN A 134 -10.95 5.05 15.09
C ASN A 134 -11.28 4.00 16.17
N ASP A 135 -11.00 2.72 15.90
CA ASP A 135 -11.13 1.62 16.86
C ASP A 135 -10.05 1.69 17.96
N LEU A 136 -10.25 0.91 19.02
CA LEU A 136 -9.35 0.91 20.18
C LEU A 136 -7.90 0.51 19.83
N PRO A 137 -7.64 -0.54 19.03
CA PRO A 137 -6.27 -0.92 18.65
C PRO A 137 -5.50 0.21 17.95
N HIS A 138 -6.11 0.86 16.97
CA HIS A 138 -5.47 2.00 16.29
C HIS A 138 -5.21 3.17 17.23
N LYS A 139 -6.19 3.51 18.10
CA LYS A 139 -6.00 4.58 19.10
C LYS A 139 -4.82 4.30 20.02
N LEU A 140 -4.70 3.08 20.54
CA LEU A 140 -3.59 2.69 21.40
C LEU A 140 -2.23 2.78 20.67
N ALA A 141 -2.15 2.24 19.45
CA ALA A 141 -0.93 2.28 18.64
C ALA A 141 -0.53 3.73 18.31
N TYR A 142 -1.48 4.57 17.87
CA TYR A 142 -1.21 5.96 17.51
C TYR A 142 -0.84 6.82 18.72
N GLN A 143 -1.48 6.60 19.87
CA GLN A 143 -1.11 7.30 21.11
C GLN A 143 0.28 6.89 21.60
N SER A 144 0.67 5.62 21.44
CA SER A 144 1.98 5.11 21.86
C SER A 144 3.14 5.54 20.97
N ALA A 145 2.87 5.90 19.70
CA ALA A 145 3.89 6.31 18.73
C ALA A 145 4.46 7.70 19.04
N GLU A 146 5.74 7.91 18.71
CA GLU A 146 6.40 9.22 18.80
C GLU A 146 6.04 10.12 17.59
N LEU A 147 5.76 9.51 16.45
CA LEU A 147 5.40 10.17 15.19
C LEU A 147 4.46 9.29 14.39
N LEU A 148 3.49 9.91 13.72
CA LEU A 148 2.67 9.29 12.69
C LEU A 148 3.05 9.87 11.35
N ILE A 149 3.19 9.04 10.31
CA ILE A 149 3.46 9.47 8.95
C ILE A 149 2.27 9.11 8.07
N ALA A 150 1.68 10.13 7.45
CA ALA A 150 0.64 9.96 6.42
C ALA A 150 1.27 10.16 5.04
N PRO A 151 1.38 9.08 4.20
CA PRO A 151 1.91 9.17 2.84
C PRO A 151 0.85 9.71 1.86
N PHE A 152 0.19 10.79 2.25
CA PHE A 152 -0.82 11.51 1.49
C PHE A 152 -0.90 12.96 1.97
N ASP A 153 -1.53 13.81 1.17
CA ASP A 153 -1.69 15.24 1.51
C ASP A 153 -2.68 15.42 2.67
N LYS A 154 -2.45 16.45 3.48
CA LYS A 154 -3.32 16.81 4.61
C LYS A 154 -4.77 17.09 4.18
N GLU A 155 -4.99 17.59 2.97
CA GLU A 155 -6.32 17.83 2.42
C GLU A 155 -7.14 16.55 2.23
N LEU A 156 -6.48 15.38 2.18
CA LEU A 156 -7.11 14.06 2.08
C LEU A 156 -7.33 13.39 3.44
N GLU A 157 -7.10 14.12 4.54
CA GLU A 157 -7.30 13.59 5.88
C GLU A 157 -8.78 13.42 6.21
N THR A 158 -9.14 12.23 6.71
CA THR A 158 -10.51 11.87 7.10
C THR A 158 -10.68 11.69 8.61
N SER A 159 -9.58 11.67 9.37
CA SER A 159 -9.63 11.55 10.84
C SER A 159 -10.00 12.89 11.49
N GLU A 160 -10.87 12.83 12.50
CA GLU A 160 -11.22 13.98 13.37
C GLU A 160 -10.49 13.94 14.72
N ASP A 161 -9.67 12.92 14.98
CA ASP A 161 -8.94 12.77 16.25
C ASP A 161 -7.80 13.79 16.35
N VAL A 162 -7.98 14.78 17.21
CA VAL A 162 -7.03 15.90 17.38
C VAL A 162 -5.63 15.43 17.76
N GLU A 163 -5.48 14.38 18.59
CA GLU A 163 -4.17 13.87 18.98
C GLU A 163 -3.49 13.14 17.83
N VAL A 164 -4.25 12.43 17.00
CA VAL A 164 -3.75 11.82 15.76
C VAL A 164 -3.28 12.89 14.80
N LEU A 165 -4.09 13.92 14.57
CA LEU A 165 -3.76 15.04 13.67
C LEU A 165 -2.50 15.78 14.12
N ARG A 166 -2.36 16.05 15.42
CA ARG A 166 -1.21 16.75 16.01
C ARG A 166 0.11 16.00 15.85
N LYS A 167 0.08 14.66 15.92
CA LYS A 167 1.25 13.79 15.79
C LYS A 167 1.56 13.41 14.34
N THR A 168 0.69 13.75 13.38
CA THR A 168 0.84 13.30 11.99
C THR A 168 1.67 14.26 11.17
N PHE A 169 2.74 13.73 10.57
CA PHE A 169 3.46 14.35 9.49
C PHE A 169 2.86 13.91 8.15
N TYR A 170 2.38 14.86 7.36
CA TYR A 170 1.81 14.63 6.05
C TYR A 170 2.88 14.86 5.00
N SER A 171 3.34 13.79 4.37
CA SER A 171 4.40 13.88 3.35
C SER A 171 3.89 14.22 1.95
N GLY A 172 2.58 14.10 1.74
CA GLY A 172 2.05 13.97 0.38
C GLY A 172 2.29 12.58 -0.19
N GLY A 173 1.69 12.31 -1.35
CA GLY A 173 1.80 11.02 -2.01
C GLY A 173 3.12 10.84 -2.76
N PHE A 174 3.54 9.59 -2.88
CA PHE A 174 4.70 9.19 -3.69
C PHE A 174 4.51 7.77 -4.24
N SER A 175 5.21 7.47 -5.32
CA SER A 175 5.26 6.12 -5.88
C SER A 175 6.70 5.66 -6.07
N ARG A 176 6.87 4.41 -6.47
CA ARG A 176 8.18 3.86 -6.90
C ARG A 176 8.64 4.45 -8.23
N TYR A 177 7.76 5.06 -9.00
CA TYR A 177 8.09 5.66 -10.29
C TYR A 177 8.60 7.09 -10.11
N SER A 178 9.53 7.49 -10.98
CA SER A 178 10.03 8.85 -11.06
C SER A 178 9.45 9.55 -12.29
N LYS A 179 8.68 10.63 -12.08
CA LYS A 179 8.08 11.41 -13.17
C LYS A 179 9.10 11.86 -14.23
N ASN A 180 10.35 12.09 -13.83
CA ASN A 180 11.42 12.55 -14.72
C ASN A 180 12.01 11.44 -15.62
N GLN A 181 11.71 10.18 -15.38
CA GLN A 181 12.24 9.04 -16.13
C GLN A 181 11.23 8.48 -17.12
N ILE A 182 9.95 8.87 -17.02
CA ILE A 182 8.89 8.34 -17.86
C ILE A 182 8.66 9.23 -19.08
N GLN A 183 8.87 8.70 -20.29
CA GLN A 183 8.38 9.35 -21.50
C GLN A 183 6.88 9.09 -21.65
N ILE A 184 6.09 10.13 -21.45
CA ILE A 184 4.64 10.07 -21.46
C ILE A 184 4.12 10.38 -22.86
N ASN A 185 3.76 9.35 -23.64
CA ASN A 185 3.16 9.48 -24.97
C ASN A 185 1.90 8.59 -25.06
N PRO A 186 0.75 9.02 -24.49
CA PRO A 186 -0.44 8.19 -24.49
C PRO A 186 -1.08 8.11 -25.88
N PHE A 187 -1.57 6.92 -26.19
CA PHE A 187 -2.50 6.67 -27.28
C PHE A 187 -3.92 6.70 -26.73
N ASN A 188 -4.79 7.51 -27.31
CA ASN A 188 -6.16 7.72 -26.81
C ASN A 188 -7.06 6.47 -26.92
N ASP A 189 -6.63 5.47 -27.67
CA ASP A 189 -7.32 4.19 -27.83
C ASP A 189 -6.81 3.10 -26.89
N GLN A 190 -5.77 3.36 -26.09
CA GLN A 190 -5.17 2.36 -25.19
C GLN A 190 -5.55 2.60 -23.72
N ILE A 191 -6.01 1.53 -23.09
CA ILE A 191 -6.47 1.51 -21.68
C ILE A 191 -5.73 0.40 -20.95
N ALA A 192 -5.17 0.72 -19.77
CA ALA A 192 -4.60 -0.29 -18.88
C ALA A 192 -5.64 -0.78 -17.87
N ILE A 193 -5.64 -2.09 -17.58
CA ILE A 193 -6.38 -2.69 -16.46
C ILE A 193 -5.36 -3.25 -15.49
N LEU A 194 -5.32 -2.69 -14.27
CA LEU A 194 -4.40 -3.11 -13.21
C LEU A 194 -5.09 -4.03 -12.20
N ILE A 195 -4.59 -5.24 -12.06
CA ILE A 195 -5.09 -6.24 -11.11
C ILE A 195 -4.11 -6.37 -9.95
N GLY A 196 -4.58 -6.01 -8.75
CA GLY A 196 -3.79 -6.10 -7.52
C GLY A 196 -3.65 -7.54 -7.01
N LYS A 197 -2.52 -7.83 -6.33
CA LYS A 197 -2.23 -9.17 -5.75
C LYS A 197 -3.12 -9.56 -4.56
N GLY A 198 -3.83 -8.63 -3.96
CA GLY A 198 -4.66 -8.87 -2.77
C GLY A 198 -6.09 -9.36 -3.06
N GLY A 199 -6.36 -9.88 -4.26
CA GLY A 199 -7.71 -10.20 -4.74
C GLY A 199 -8.38 -8.99 -5.40
N SER A 200 -9.24 -9.25 -6.38
CA SER A 200 -9.89 -8.22 -7.16
C SER A 200 -11.26 -8.66 -7.64
N SER A 201 -12.23 -7.74 -7.61
CA SER A 201 -13.52 -7.87 -8.31
C SER A 201 -13.39 -7.71 -9.82
N ILE A 202 -12.23 -7.26 -10.31
CA ILE A 202 -11.92 -7.19 -11.74
C ILE A 202 -11.55 -8.60 -12.21
N THR A 203 -12.56 -9.40 -12.50
CA THR A 203 -12.42 -10.78 -13.00
C THR A 203 -12.28 -10.81 -14.52
N LEU A 204 -11.94 -11.98 -15.09
CA LEU A 204 -11.91 -12.16 -16.55
C LEU A 204 -13.26 -11.80 -17.20
N GLU A 205 -14.38 -12.15 -16.56
CA GLU A 205 -15.72 -11.84 -17.04
C GLU A 205 -15.94 -10.32 -17.09
N VAL A 206 -15.53 -9.59 -16.06
CA VAL A 206 -15.59 -8.13 -15.99
C VAL A 206 -14.76 -7.48 -17.11
N ILE A 207 -13.54 -7.97 -17.32
CA ILE A 207 -12.66 -7.45 -18.38
C ILE A 207 -13.27 -7.64 -19.77
N ILE A 208 -13.78 -8.84 -20.04
CA ILE A 208 -14.46 -9.14 -21.30
C ILE A 208 -15.69 -8.26 -21.49
N TYR A 209 -16.50 -8.08 -20.44
CA TYR A 209 -17.69 -7.22 -20.47
C TYR A 209 -17.35 -5.76 -20.81
N ILE A 210 -16.31 -5.19 -20.17
CA ILE A 210 -15.86 -3.83 -20.44
C ILE A 210 -15.35 -3.71 -21.89
N ALA A 211 -14.51 -4.64 -22.34
CA ALA A 211 -13.93 -4.62 -23.67
C ALA A 211 -14.98 -4.75 -24.79
N GLN A 212 -16.03 -5.55 -24.58
CA GLN A 212 -17.16 -5.66 -25.51
C GLN A 212 -17.98 -4.38 -25.64
N GLN A 213 -18.11 -3.60 -24.55
CA GLN A 213 -18.79 -2.30 -24.60
C GLN A 213 -17.94 -1.20 -25.22
N CYS A 214 -16.61 -1.39 -25.26
CA CYS A 214 -15.65 -0.42 -25.80
C CYS A 214 -14.83 -1.03 -26.95
N PRO A 215 -15.46 -1.40 -28.08
CA PRO A 215 -14.78 -2.12 -29.17
C PRO A 215 -13.70 -1.30 -29.87
N ASP A 216 -13.75 0.04 -29.78
CA ASP A 216 -12.78 0.95 -30.36
C ASP A 216 -11.53 1.17 -29.48
N GLN A 217 -11.48 0.52 -28.31
CA GLN A 217 -10.38 0.66 -27.36
C GLN A 217 -9.58 -0.65 -27.26
N TYR A 218 -8.27 -0.55 -26.99
CA TYR A 218 -7.37 -1.67 -26.75
C TYR A 218 -7.02 -1.76 -25.25
N PHE A 219 -7.23 -2.94 -24.68
CA PHE A 219 -7.05 -3.17 -23.25
C PHE A 219 -5.78 -3.95 -22.95
N HIS A 220 -4.91 -3.38 -22.14
CA HIS A 220 -3.70 -4.00 -21.61
C HIS A 220 -3.92 -4.45 -20.17
N VAL A 221 -4.08 -5.76 -19.96
CA VAL A 221 -4.35 -6.32 -18.64
C VAL A 221 -3.03 -6.70 -17.97
N LEU A 222 -2.76 -6.09 -16.82
CA LEU A 222 -1.54 -6.23 -16.03
C LEU A 222 -1.87 -6.86 -14.67
N GLY A 223 -1.19 -7.91 -14.31
CA GLY A 223 -1.42 -8.71 -13.10
C GLY A 223 -1.89 -10.12 -13.42
N GLU A 224 -1.98 -10.96 -12.38
CA GLU A 224 -2.39 -12.35 -12.55
C GLU A 224 -3.90 -12.47 -12.68
N ILE A 225 -4.32 -13.11 -13.76
CA ILE A 225 -5.70 -13.54 -13.95
C ILE A 225 -5.71 -14.99 -14.46
N LYS A 226 -6.63 -15.79 -13.92
CA LYS A 226 -6.83 -17.15 -14.43
C LYS A 226 -7.58 -17.08 -15.75
N ILE A 227 -6.85 -17.21 -16.85
CA ILE A 227 -7.43 -17.33 -18.18
C ILE A 227 -7.84 -18.79 -18.34
N ALA A 228 -9.11 -19.10 -18.04
CA ALA A 228 -9.70 -20.33 -18.57
C ALA A 228 -9.72 -20.21 -20.09
N GLN A 229 -9.57 -21.33 -20.84
CA GLN A 229 -9.60 -21.37 -22.31
C GLN A 229 -10.95 -20.87 -22.87
N LYS A 230 -11.29 -19.60 -22.65
CA LYS A 230 -12.44 -18.93 -23.25
C LYS A 230 -11.92 -18.01 -24.33
N GLU A 231 -12.59 -18.03 -25.47
CA GLU A 231 -12.43 -17.00 -26.48
C GLU A 231 -12.68 -15.63 -25.81
N HIS A 232 -11.79 -14.71 -26.02
CA HIS A 232 -11.91 -13.32 -25.54
C HIS A 232 -11.84 -12.35 -26.72
N PRO A 233 -12.37 -11.13 -26.59
CA PRO A 233 -12.29 -10.11 -27.63
C PRO A 233 -10.86 -9.85 -28.07
N LEU A 234 -10.66 -9.59 -29.37
CA LEU A 234 -9.34 -9.36 -29.97
C LEU A 234 -8.67 -8.06 -29.50
N ASN A 235 -9.43 -7.17 -28.90
CA ASN A 235 -8.94 -5.91 -28.32
C ASN A 235 -8.42 -6.03 -26.88
N ILE A 236 -8.11 -7.25 -26.40
CA ILE A 236 -7.52 -7.49 -25.07
C ILE A 236 -6.16 -8.15 -25.22
N THR A 237 -5.15 -7.58 -24.55
CA THR A 237 -3.83 -8.18 -24.39
C THR A 237 -3.55 -8.45 -22.91
N PHE A 238 -3.27 -9.71 -22.56
CA PHE A 238 -2.91 -10.11 -21.20
C PHE A 238 -1.38 -10.16 -21.06
N HIS A 239 -0.83 -9.33 -20.16
CA HIS A 239 0.62 -9.26 -19.91
C HIS A 239 1.06 -10.12 -18.70
N GLY A 240 0.10 -10.58 -17.88
CA GLY A 240 0.43 -11.29 -16.64
C GLY A 240 1.23 -10.42 -15.65
N GLN A 241 2.09 -11.08 -14.87
CA GLN A 241 3.09 -10.36 -14.07
C GLN A 241 4.24 -9.93 -14.97
N THR A 242 4.48 -8.64 -15.09
CA THR A 242 5.54 -8.06 -15.92
C THR A 242 6.33 -7.01 -15.16
N ASN A 243 7.61 -6.85 -15.50
CA ASN A 243 8.45 -5.77 -14.99
C ASN A 243 8.26 -4.46 -15.78
N ASN A 244 7.57 -4.51 -16.92
CA ASN A 244 7.40 -3.37 -17.83
C ASN A 244 6.08 -2.61 -17.56
N VAL A 245 5.56 -2.65 -16.34
CA VAL A 245 4.29 -1.99 -15.97
C VAL A 245 4.31 -0.51 -16.31
N GLU A 246 5.39 0.18 -15.97
CA GLU A 246 5.58 1.61 -16.18
C GLU A 246 5.51 1.98 -17.67
N GLU A 247 6.19 1.22 -18.54
CA GLU A 247 6.20 1.43 -19.99
C GLU A 247 4.79 1.28 -20.59
N ILE A 248 4.05 0.24 -20.17
CA ILE A 248 2.69 0.01 -20.65
C ILE A 248 1.76 1.14 -20.18
N LEU A 249 1.82 1.50 -18.91
CA LEU A 249 1.00 2.57 -18.35
C LEU A 249 1.27 3.92 -19.03
N SER A 250 2.52 4.20 -19.39
CA SER A 250 2.89 5.47 -20.05
C SER A 250 2.24 5.66 -21.42
N ARG A 251 1.88 4.57 -22.08
CA ARG A 251 1.22 4.55 -23.40
C ARG A 251 -0.31 4.58 -23.30
N CYS A 252 -0.87 4.24 -22.15
CA CYS A 252 -2.33 4.23 -21.97
C CYS A 252 -2.84 5.61 -21.58
N ALA A 253 -3.97 6.03 -22.14
CA ALA A 253 -4.62 7.30 -21.81
C ALA A 253 -5.49 7.19 -20.54
N LEU A 254 -5.99 6.00 -20.24
CA LEU A 254 -6.86 5.71 -19.13
C LEU A 254 -6.40 4.44 -18.40
N VAL A 255 -6.55 4.42 -17.09
CA VAL A 255 -6.30 3.25 -16.26
C VAL A 255 -7.59 2.83 -15.56
N ILE A 256 -7.86 1.53 -15.49
CA ILE A 256 -8.92 0.93 -14.68
C ILE A 256 -8.22 0.05 -13.63
N GLY A 257 -8.58 0.13 -12.37
CA GLY A 257 -7.90 -0.70 -11.36
C GLY A 257 -8.48 -0.58 -9.96
N ASN A 258 -7.94 -1.37 -9.05
CA ASN A 258 -8.31 -1.28 -7.64
C ASN A 258 -7.65 -0.07 -6.96
N LEU A 259 -8.28 0.44 -5.91
CA LEU A 259 -7.85 1.64 -5.18
C LEU A 259 -6.80 1.36 -4.09
N GLY A 260 -5.94 0.36 -4.30
CA GLY A 260 -4.76 0.18 -3.46
C GLY A 260 -3.87 1.43 -3.47
N HIS A 261 -3.21 1.74 -2.34
CA HIS A 261 -2.42 2.98 -2.22
C HIS A 261 -1.40 3.12 -3.35
N ASN A 262 -0.62 2.06 -3.61
CA ASN A 262 0.42 2.12 -4.65
C ASN A 262 -0.17 2.29 -6.05
N THR A 263 -1.27 1.61 -6.37
CA THR A 263 -1.94 1.77 -7.68
C THR A 263 -2.34 3.21 -7.91
N VAL A 264 -3.01 3.84 -6.94
CA VAL A 264 -3.40 5.26 -7.04
C VAL A 264 -2.18 6.16 -7.23
N MET A 265 -1.11 5.96 -6.44
CA MET A 265 0.11 6.76 -6.55
C MET A 265 0.86 6.53 -7.86
N GLU A 266 0.88 5.30 -8.38
CA GLU A 266 1.49 4.98 -9.68
C GLU A 266 0.75 5.67 -10.82
N VAL A 267 -0.59 5.61 -10.83
CA VAL A 267 -1.43 6.31 -11.83
C VAL A 267 -1.28 7.83 -11.70
N ALA A 268 -1.23 8.34 -10.48
CA ALA A 268 -1.03 9.76 -10.20
C ALA A 268 0.34 10.25 -10.72
N THR A 269 1.41 9.46 -10.54
CA THR A 269 2.74 9.84 -11.01
C THR A 269 2.80 10.04 -12.53
N ILE A 270 2.09 9.19 -13.27
CA ILE A 270 2.00 9.31 -14.74
C ILE A 270 0.86 10.23 -15.21
N ASN A 271 0.11 10.79 -14.29
CA ASN A 271 -1.03 11.69 -14.53
C ASN A 271 -2.01 11.16 -15.58
N ARG A 272 -2.65 10.01 -15.30
CA ARG A 272 -3.67 9.40 -16.17
C ARG A 272 -5.05 9.52 -15.57
N SER A 273 -6.07 9.59 -16.42
CA SER A 273 -7.44 9.38 -15.99
C SER A 273 -7.57 7.99 -15.36
N PHE A 274 -8.35 7.87 -14.29
CA PHE A 274 -8.42 6.65 -13.50
C PHE A 274 -9.86 6.28 -13.13
N ILE A 275 -10.27 5.07 -13.53
CA ILE A 275 -11.51 4.46 -13.03
C ILE A 275 -11.10 3.52 -11.89
N GLY A 276 -11.41 3.93 -10.67
CA GLY A 276 -11.11 3.18 -9.47
C GLY A 276 -12.26 2.25 -9.06
N ILE A 277 -11.98 0.96 -8.89
CA ILE A 277 -12.94 -0.03 -8.37
C ILE A 277 -12.48 -0.41 -6.97
N PRO A 278 -13.15 0.10 -5.89
CA PRO A 278 -12.75 -0.18 -4.53
C PRO A 278 -13.07 -1.62 -4.15
N GLU A 279 -12.10 -2.33 -3.59
CA GLU A 279 -12.30 -3.64 -3.01
C GLU A 279 -12.71 -3.51 -1.56
N ASN A 280 -13.48 -4.50 -1.09
CA ASN A 280 -13.76 -4.64 0.32
C ASN A 280 -12.45 -4.96 1.07
N ARG A 281 -11.94 -4.00 1.81
CA ARG A 281 -10.72 -4.09 2.61
C ARG A 281 -11.01 -3.71 4.07
N PRO A 282 -10.22 -4.22 5.03
CA PRO A 282 -10.36 -3.81 6.42
C PRO A 282 -10.39 -2.29 6.54
N PHE A 283 -11.26 -1.81 7.41
CA PHE A 283 -11.42 -0.38 7.72
C PHE A 283 -11.91 0.49 6.55
N ASP A 284 -12.54 -0.10 5.53
CA ASP A 284 -13.01 0.60 4.32
C ASP A 284 -11.91 1.38 3.60
N GLU A 285 -10.64 0.95 3.69
CA GLU A 285 -9.46 1.69 3.22
C GLU A 285 -9.58 2.20 1.79
N GLN A 286 -10.04 1.35 0.86
CA GLN A 286 -10.13 1.73 -0.56
C GLN A 286 -11.33 2.62 -0.84
N LEU A 287 -12.45 2.41 -0.17
CA LEU A 287 -13.64 3.24 -0.31
C LEU A 287 -13.41 4.64 0.25
N ASP A 288 -12.84 4.74 1.44
CA ASP A 288 -12.49 6.01 2.08
C ASP A 288 -11.53 6.82 1.21
N LYS A 289 -10.50 6.17 0.66
CA LYS A 289 -9.58 6.80 -0.29
C LYS A 289 -10.28 7.28 -1.54
N ALA A 290 -11.18 6.47 -2.14
CA ALA A 290 -11.94 6.86 -3.32
C ALA A 290 -12.77 8.12 -3.08
N GLN A 291 -13.42 8.20 -1.91
CA GLN A 291 -14.19 9.37 -1.50
C GLN A 291 -13.29 10.60 -1.31
N ALA A 292 -12.13 10.44 -0.68
CA ALA A 292 -11.18 11.53 -0.47
C ALA A 292 -10.67 12.14 -1.78
N ILE A 293 -10.45 11.33 -2.83
CA ILE A 293 -9.96 11.79 -4.13
C ILE A 293 -11.06 12.03 -5.17
N ALA A 294 -12.34 11.92 -4.81
CA ALA A 294 -13.47 12.05 -5.74
C ALA A 294 -13.54 13.43 -6.46
N HIS A 295 -12.92 14.45 -5.86
CA HIS A 295 -12.85 15.80 -6.43
C HIS A 295 -11.74 15.98 -7.49
N ILE A 296 -10.84 15.00 -7.63
CA ILE A 296 -9.71 15.08 -8.57
C ILE A 296 -10.20 14.91 -10.01
N ASN A 297 -9.84 15.85 -10.87
CA ASN A 297 -10.22 15.77 -12.28
C ASN A 297 -9.56 14.57 -12.97
N GLY A 298 -10.36 13.78 -13.69
CA GLY A 298 -9.92 12.54 -14.33
C GLY A 298 -10.04 11.29 -13.44
N PHE A 299 -10.60 11.40 -12.22
CA PHE A 299 -10.92 10.26 -11.38
C PHE A 299 -12.42 9.98 -11.37
N GLU A 300 -12.79 8.71 -11.52
CA GLU A 300 -14.16 8.23 -11.37
C GLU A 300 -14.17 6.91 -10.58
N MET A 301 -15.16 6.73 -9.73
CA MET A 301 -15.33 5.51 -8.93
C MET A 301 -16.49 4.68 -9.46
N VAL A 302 -16.25 3.38 -9.66
CA VAL A 302 -17.28 2.39 -9.95
C VAL A 302 -17.29 1.35 -8.83
N LEU A 303 -18.39 1.27 -8.09
CA LEU A 303 -18.55 0.25 -7.04
C LEU A 303 -18.66 -1.15 -7.67
N PRO A 304 -18.13 -2.21 -7.02
CA PRO A 304 -18.15 -3.57 -7.54
C PRO A 304 -19.55 -4.05 -7.97
N GLU A 305 -20.59 -3.73 -7.22
CA GLU A 305 -21.98 -4.09 -7.51
C GLU A 305 -22.60 -3.33 -8.70
N ASN A 306 -21.93 -2.31 -9.17
CA ASN A 306 -22.37 -1.49 -10.30
C ASN A 306 -21.60 -1.80 -11.60
N ILE A 307 -20.58 -2.67 -11.58
CA ILE A 307 -19.74 -2.95 -12.75
C ILE A 307 -20.58 -3.34 -13.98
N PHE A 308 -21.55 -4.24 -13.82
CA PHE A 308 -22.40 -4.71 -14.91
C PHE A 308 -23.60 -3.80 -15.23
N LYS A 309 -23.77 -2.70 -14.46
CA LYS A 309 -24.82 -1.69 -14.67
C LYS A 309 -24.26 -0.39 -15.26
N THR A 310 -22.94 -0.25 -15.27
CA THR A 310 -22.24 0.94 -15.75
C THR A 310 -22.25 0.99 -17.27
N ASP A 311 -22.57 2.13 -17.84
CA ASP A 311 -22.35 2.43 -19.26
C ASP A 311 -20.86 2.72 -19.48
N TRP A 312 -20.08 1.65 -19.66
CA TRP A 312 -18.63 1.73 -19.81
C TRP A 312 -18.21 2.54 -21.05
N LYS A 313 -18.95 2.42 -22.15
CA LYS A 313 -18.65 3.19 -23.37
C LYS A 313 -18.67 4.68 -23.07
N ARG A 314 -19.74 5.16 -22.46
CA ARG A 314 -19.91 6.58 -22.10
C ARG A 314 -18.88 7.03 -21.07
N LEU A 315 -18.64 6.23 -20.03
CA LEU A 315 -17.70 6.55 -18.96
C LEU A 315 -16.27 6.69 -19.51
N VAL A 316 -15.81 5.72 -20.29
CA VAL A 316 -14.49 5.73 -20.95
C VAL A 316 -14.36 6.92 -21.88
N GLN A 317 -15.33 7.17 -22.75
CA GLN A 317 -15.30 8.31 -23.68
C GLN A 317 -15.21 9.66 -22.95
N ASN A 318 -15.94 9.82 -21.85
CA ASN A 318 -15.89 11.03 -21.04
C ASN A 318 -14.50 11.25 -20.46
N LEU A 319 -13.87 10.20 -19.91
CA LEU A 319 -12.55 10.31 -19.28
C LEU A 319 -11.40 10.48 -20.26
N LEU A 320 -11.53 9.97 -21.48
CA LEU A 320 -10.51 10.13 -22.53
C LEU A 320 -10.38 11.57 -23.06
N VAL A 321 -11.41 12.41 -22.87
CA VAL A 321 -11.39 13.82 -23.31
C VAL A 321 -11.03 14.79 -22.17
N ILE A 322 -10.94 14.29 -20.92
CA ILE A 322 -10.57 15.09 -19.75
C ILE A 322 -9.05 15.22 -19.68
N VAL A 323 -8.56 16.40 -19.32
CA VAL A 323 -7.17 16.59 -18.90
C VAL A 323 -7.09 16.24 -17.41
N PRO A 324 -6.45 15.12 -17.06
CA PRO A 324 -6.41 14.69 -15.66
C PRO A 324 -5.52 15.60 -14.80
N SER A 325 -5.84 15.67 -13.50
CA SER A 325 -5.01 16.32 -12.48
C SER A 325 -4.62 15.35 -11.35
N MET A 326 -4.47 14.06 -11.69
CA MET A 326 -4.10 13.02 -10.73
C MET A 326 -2.71 13.29 -10.09
N ASP A 327 -1.82 13.95 -10.83
CA ASP A 327 -0.48 14.31 -10.33
C ASP A 327 -0.50 15.31 -9.16
N SER A 328 -1.63 15.96 -8.87
CA SER A 328 -1.84 16.74 -7.65
C SER A 328 -1.72 15.89 -6.36
N LEU A 329 -1.90 14.58 -6.47
CA LEU A 329 -1.70 13.64 -5.36
C LEU A 329 -0.23 13.36 -5.04
N ILE A 330 0.71 13.76 -5.91
CA ILE A 330 2.13 13.47 -5.80
C ILE A 330 2.91 14.69 -5.31
N THR A 331 3.66 14.49 -4.24
CA THR A 331 4.59 15.49 -3.70
C THR A 331 6.02 15.11 -4.09
N PRO A 332 6.73 15.94 -4.88
CA PRO A 332 8.03 15.55 -5.47
C PRO A 332 9.11 15.15 -4.46
N HIS A 333 9.08 15.72 -3.25
CA HIS A 333 10.08 15.49 -2.20
C HIS A 333 9.57 14.62 -1.05
N ALA A 334 8.37 14.05 -1.13
CA ALA A 334 7.70 13.31 -0.06
C ALA A 334 8.60 12.29 0.66
N ILE A 335 9.34 11.47 -0.09
CA ILE A 335 10.22 10.44 0.49
C ILE A 335 11.41 11.09 1.23
N GLY A 336 11.99 12.15 0.66
CA GLY A 336 13.08 12.90 1.29
C GLY A 336 12.64 13.61 2.57
N ASP A 337 11.43 14.16 2.56
CA ASP A 337 10.82 14.82 3.71
C ASP A 337 10.52 13.82 4.84
N ILE A 338 10.01 12.62 4.51
CA ILE A 338 9.87 11.52 5.46
C ILE A 338 11.22 11.16 6.08
N ALA A 339 12.26 10.99 5.24
CA ALA A 339 13.59 10.64 5.72
C ALA A 339 14.18 11.71 6.66
N THR A 340 13.96 12.98 6.33
CA THR A 340 14.38 14.12 7.15
C THR A 340 13.66 14.14 8.50
N GLU A 341 12.34 13.93 8.50
CA GLU A 341 11.54 13.93 9.73
C GLU A 341 11.89 12.76 10.65
N VAL A 342 12.10 11.55 10.08
CA VAL A 342 12.55 10.37 10.83
C VAL A 342 13.93 10.62 11.47
N LYS A 343 14.89 11.21 10.73
CA LYS A 343 16.21 11.54 11.27
C LYS A 343 16.12 12.56 12.39
N ARG A 344 15.35 13.62 12.19
CA ARG A 344 15.11 14.67 13.22
C ARG A 344 14.53 14.08 14.50
N LEU A 345 13.58 13.14 14.37
CA LEU A 345 13.04 12.42 15.53
C LEU A 345 14.12 11.58 16.22
N ALA A 346 14.87 10.77 15.46
CA ALA A 346 15.92 9.92 16.03
C ALA A 346 17.00 10.72 16.76
N GLU A 347 17.47 11.84 16.18
CA GLU A 347 18.45 12.76 16.82
C GLU A 347 17.92 13.40 18.11
N ARG A 348 16.60 13.57 18.23
CA ARG A 348 15.97 14.09 19.46
C ARG A 348 15.87 13.00 20.53
N LEU A 349 15.75 11.73 20.15
CA LEU A 349 15.53 10.62 21.07
C LEU A 349 16.85 10.02 21.57
N PHE A 350 17.91 10.08 20.79
CA PHE A 350 19.19 9.40 21.03
C PHE A 350 20.38 10.38 21.04
#